data_53df951edb32b4cc77d13b7115864044
#
_entry.id   53df951edb32b4cc77d13b7115864044
#
_cell.length_a   1.000
_cell.length_b   1.000
_cell.length_c   1.000
_cell.angle_alpha   90.00
_cell.angle_beta   90.00
_cell.angle_gamma   90.00
#
_symmetry.space_group_name_H-M   'P 1'
#
loop_
_entity.id
_entity.type
_entity.pdbx_description
1 polymer ?
#
loop_
_entity_poly.entity_id
_entity_poly.type
_entity_poly.pdbx_seq_one_letter_code
_entity_poly.pdbx_strand_id
1 'polypeptide(L)'
;KEGVKIKDLKDPTKKMSKSETNPNGVISLFDSPEMVTKKIMGATTDSENLVYFDEENKPGISNLLNIASVISKRTVEDIANEYKTAGYGNFKKYVASLTSQMISDIQEKYNHIISSGKLEEILNKGKENSRKLAYEKMNQMKKKVGLN
;
A
#
# COMPACT_ATOMS: atom_id res chain seq x y z
N LYS A 1 4.80 -11.87 -13.61
CA LYS A 1 5.16 -11.99 -12.18
C LYS A 1 3.86 -11.92 -11.40
N GLU A 2 3.49 -12.98 -10.69
CA GLU A 2 2.41 -12.91 -9.71
C GLU A 2 2.82 -11.91 -8.62
N GLY A 3 1.89 -11.02 -8.28
CA GLY A 3 2.13 -10.05 -7.21
C GLY A 3 2.09 -10.74 -5.85
N VAL A 4 2.95 -10.31 -4.94
CA VAL A 4 2.96 -10.79 -3.56
C VAL A 4 1.67 -10.32 -2.86
N LYS A 5 0.97 -11.25 -2.18
CA LYS A 5 -0.23 -10.92 -1.39
C LYS A 5 0.18 -10.48 0.01
N ILE A 6 0.06 -9.20 0.31
CA ILE A 6 0.28 -8.68 1.66
C ILE A 6 -0.90 -9.05 2.55
N LYS A 7 -0.59 -9.58 3.74
CA LYS A 7 -1.56 -10.01 4.75
C LYS A 7 -1.78 -8.95 5.82
N ASP A 8 -2.89 -9.07 6.54
CA ASP A 8 -3.19 -8.22 7.69
C ASP A 8 -2.12 -8.38 8.79
N LEU A 9 -1.76 -7.28 9.45
CA LEU A 9 -0.70 -7.29 10.47
C LEU A 9 -1.12 -7.96 11.79
N LYS A 10 -2.43 -8.01 12.08
CA LYS A 10 -2.98 -8.62 13.29
C LYS A 10 -3.49 -10.03 13.06
N ASP A 11 -3.96 -10.31 11.86
CA ASP A 11 -4.41 -11.63 11.43
C ASP A 11 -3.75 -12.01 10.09
N PRO A 12 -2.52 -12.53 10.10
CA PRO A 12 -1.76 -12.83 8.88
C PRO A 12 -2.32 -14.00 8.06
N THR A 13 -3.44 -14.59 8.47
CA THR A 13 -4.20 -15.55 7.65
C THR A 13 -5.08 -14.84 6.62
N LYS A 14 -5.43 -13.56 6.87
CA LYS A 14 -6.26 -12.74 6.00
C LYS A 14 -5.44 -11.81 5.13
N LYS A 15 -5.98 -11.43 3.96
CA LYS A 15 -5.41 -10.36 3.13
C LYS A 15 -5.63 -9.01 3.80
N MET A 16 -4.62 -8.14 3.79
CA MET A 16 -4.78 -6.73 4.19
C MET A 16 -5.87 -6.06 3.34
N SER A 17 -6.89 -5.49 3.98
CA SER A 17 -8.05 -4.91 3.30
C SER A 17 -8.45 -3.59 3.92
N LYS A 18 -8.85 -2.61 3.08
CA LYS A 18 -9.35 -1.30 3.53
C LYS A 18 -10.63 -1.39 4.37
N SER A 19 -11.43 -2.44 4.18
CA SER A 19 -12.69 -2.68 4.90
C SER A 19 -12.51 -3.48 6.19
N GLU A 20 -11.26 -3.72 6.61
CA GLU A 20 -10.99 -4.42 7.87
C GLU A 20 -11.46 -3.57 9.06
N THR A 21 -12.09 -4.21 10.04
CA THR A 21 -12.61 -3.54 11.23
C THR A 21 -11.52 -3.16 12.23
N ASN A 22 -10.38 -3.88 12.23
CA ASN A 22 -9.24 -3.57 13.08
C ASN A 22 -8.25 -2.63 12.37
N PRO A 23 -8.20 -1.33 12.71
CA PRO A 23 -7.32 -0.37 12.05
C PRO A 23 -5.84 -0.66 12.26
N ASN A 24 -5.46 -1.48 13.27
CA ASN A 24 -4.08 -1.86 13.52
C ASN A 24 -3.58 -3.00 12.62
N GLY A 25 -4.48 -3.66 11.90
CA GLY A 25 -4.14 -4.69 10.92
C GLY A 25 -3.75 -4.15 9.55
N VAL A 26 -4.05 -2.87 9.28
CA VAL A 26 -3.92 -2.24 7.97
C VAL A 26 -3.04 -1.00 8.03
N ILE A 27 -2.11 -0.86 7.08
CA ILE A 27 -1.35 0.37 6.88
C ILE A 27 -2.09 1.23 5.86
N SER A 28 -2.50 2.41 6.29
CA SER A 28 -3.12 3.43 5.43
C SER A 28 -2.03 4.31 4.80
N LEU A 29 -2.27 4.79 3.58
CA LEU A 29 -1.42 5.82 2.94
C LEU A 29 -1.46 7.16 3.69
N PHE A 30 -2.42 7.36 4.59
CA PHE A 30 -2.55 8.56 5.43
C PHE A 30 -2.10 8.35 6.87
N ASP A 31 -1.56 7.18 7.22
CA ASP A 31 -0.95 6.97 8.54
C ASP A 31 0.31 7.83 8.70
N SER A 32 0.52 8.41 9.89
CA SER A 32 1.80 9.06 10.17
C SER A 32 2.93 8.03 10.28
N PRO A 33 4.21 8.41 10.09
CA PRO A 33 5.35 7.52 10.25
C PRO A 33 5.37 6.80 11.61
N GLU A 34 4.96 7.50 12.68
CA GLU A 34 4.85 6.94 14.03
C GLU A 34 3.74 5.88 14.10
N MET A 35 2.60 6.13 13.43
CA MET A 35 1.51 5.19 13.39
C MET A 35 1.88 3.94 12.59
N VAL A 36 2.57 4.08 11.46
CA VAL A 36 3.11 2.96 10.67
C VAL A 36 4.06 2.12 11.53
N THR A 37 5.00 2.79 12.22
CA THR A 37 5.94 2.12 13.12
C THR A 37 5.20 1.34 14.22
N LYS A 38 4.23 1.97 14.88
CA LYS A 38 3.43 1.33 15.93
C LYS A 38 2.69 0.09 15.42
N LYS A 39 2.08 0.17 14.24
CA LYS A 39 1.36 -0.95 13.62
C LYS A 39 2.29 -2.12 13.30
N ILE A 40 3.46 -1.87 12.69
CA ILE A 40 4.43 -2.91 12.36
C ILE A 40 5.04 -3.52 13.62
N MET A 41 5.44 -2.71 14.59
CA MET A 41 5.95 -3.21 15.86
C MET A 41 4.93 -4.09 16.60
N GLY A 42 3.65 -3.74 16.49
CA GLY A 42 2.54 -4.52 17.05
C GLY A 42 2.01 -5.64 16.16
N ALA A 43 2.62 -5.95 15.02
CA ALA A 43 2.20 -7.05 14.15
C ALA A 43 2.30 -8.41 14.89
N THR A 44 1.33 -9.28 14.64
CA THR A 44 1.30 -10.62 15.24
C THR A 44 2.45 -11.47 14.70
N THR A 45 3.19 -12.11 15.60
CA THR A 45 4.29 -13.03 15.30
C THR A 45 4.26 -14.18 16.29
N ASP A 46 4.87 -15.31 15.93
CA ASP A 46 5.08 -16.44 16.83
C ASP A 46 6.07 -16.09 17.96
N SER A 47 6.39 -17.05 18.82
CA SER A 47 7.26 -16.88 20.00
C SER A 47 8.70 -17.37 19.81
N GLU A 48 9.07 -17.90 18.63
CA GLU A 48 10.37 -18.52 18.40
C GLU A 48 11.52 -17.51 18.32
N ASN A 49 11.22 -16.28 17.95
CA ASN A 49 12.16 -15.16 17.83
C ASN A 49 13.27 -15.37 16.76
N LEU A 50 13.06 -16.27 15.79
CA LEU A 50 13.94 -16.52 14.66
C LEU A 50 13.27 -16.05 13.36
N VAL A 51 13.99 -15.27 12.55
CA VAL A 51 13.48 -14.73 11.28
C VAL A 51 13.84 -15.68 10.15
N TYR A 52 12.84 -16.35 9.61
CA TYR A 52 12.89 -17.13 8.36
C TYR A 52 11.51 -17.21 7.72
N PHE A 53 11.48 -17.51 6.44
CA PHE A 53 10.25 -17.57 5.68
C PHE A 53 9.59 -18.94 5.80
N ASP A 54 8.37 -18.96 6.32
CA ASP A 54 7.50 -20.12 6.41
C ASP A 54 6.05 -19.61 6.52
N GLU A 55 5.31 -19.67 5.42
CA GLU A 55 3.93 -19.16 5.41
C GLU A 55 2.98 -19.97 6.28
N GLU A 56 3.24 -21.25 6.51
CA GLU A 56 2.38 -22.13 7.26
C GLU A 56 2.59 -21.95 8.77
N ASN A 57 3.85 -21.99 9.24
CA ASN A 57 4.17 -21.97 10.67
C ASN A 57 4.51 -20.56 11.18
N LYS A 58 4.94 -19.64 10.31
CA LYS A 58 5.33 -18.27 10.64
C LYS A 58 4.65 -17.23 9.73
N PRO A 59 3.32 -17.25 9.61
CA PRO A 59 2.62 -16.37 8.64
C PRO A 59 2.87 -14.89 8.91
N GLY A 60 3.03 -14.47 10.18
CA GLY A 60 3.30 -13.08 10.55
C GLY A 60 4.69 -12.61 10.14
N ILE A 61 5.74 -13.40 10.39
CA ILE A 61 7.12 -13.09 9.98
C ILE A 61 7.25 -13.16 8.47
N SER A 62 6.66 -14.16 7.82
CA SER A 62 6.65 -14.30 6.36
C SER A 62 5.98 -13.10 5.68
N ASN A 63 4.89 -12.58 6.26
CA ASN A 63 4.25 -11.37 5.77
C ASN A 63 5.16 -10.13 5.89
N LEU A 64 5.84 -9.95 7.03
CA LEU A 64 6.80 -8.86 7.21
C LEU A 64 8.02 -8.97 6.28
N LEU A 65 8.50 -10.18 6.01
CA LEU A 65 9.55 -10.44 5.02
C LEU A 65 9.10 -10.06 3.61
N ASN A 66 7.87 -10.41 3.24
CA ASN A 66 7.28 -10.03 1.97
C ASN A 66 7.17 -8.50 1.83
N ILE A 67 6.72 -7.80 2.86
CA ILE A 67 6.65 -6.32 2.88
C ILE A 67 8.05 -5.74 2.67
N ALA A 68 9.03 -6.20 3.44
CA ALA A 68 10.41 -5.71 3.35
C ALA A 68 11.02 -5.99 1.97
N SER A 69 10.82 -7.19 1.41
CA SER A 69 11.32 -7.58 0.09
C SER A 69 10.78 -6.68 -1.03
N VAL A 70 9.46 -6.43 -1.04
CA VAL A 70 8.82 -5.60 -2.05
C VAL A 70 9.32 -4.15 -1.99
N ILE A 71 9.47 -3.58 -0.80
CA ILE A 71 9.91 -2.20 -0.63
C ILE A 71 11.40 -2.03 -0.94
N SER A 72 12.24 -2.91 -0.39
CA SER A 72 13.70 -2.83 -0.55
C SER A 72 14.21 -3.37 -1.89
N LYS A 73 13.36 -4.09 -2.64
CA LYS A 73 13.72 -4.82 -3.88
C LYS A 73 14.79 -5.90 -3.68
N ARG A 74 14.95 -6.37 -2.45
CA ARG A 74 15.83 -7.49 -2.07
C ARG A 74 15.03 -8.78 -2.03
N THR A 75 15.71 -9.91 -2.12
CA THR A 75 15.05 -11.22 -1.99
C THR A 75 14.63 -11.48 -0.53
N VAL A 76 13.60 -12.28 -0.36
CA VAL A 76 13.14 -12.71 0.98
C VAL A 76 14.24 -13.46 1.71
N GLU A 77 14.98 -14.30 0.98
CA GLU A 77 16.09 -15.11 1.50
C GLU A 77 17.24 -14.25 2.03
N ASP A 78 17.63 -13.19 1.29
CA ASP A 78 18.72 -12.30 1.71
C ASP A 78 18.35 -11.58 3.02
N ILE A 79 17.10 -11.08 3.10
CA ILE A 79 16.62 -10.38 4.30
C ILE A 79 16.50 -11.36 5.47
N ALA A 80 15.94 -12.55 5.24
CA ALA A 80 15.81 -13.57 6.27
C ALA A 80 17.16 -14.00 6.83
N ASN A 81 18.18 -14.20 5.98
CA ASN A 81 19.52 -14.57 6.40
C ASN A 81 20.19 -13.46 7.22
N GLU A 82 20.05 -12.19 6.83
CA GLU A 82 20.61 -11.03 7.55
C GLU A 82 20.01 -10.90 8.96
N TYR A 83 18.71 -11.13 9.10
CA TYR A 83 17.99 -10.95 10.37
C TYR A 83 17.75 -12.25 11.14
N LYS A 84 18.26 -13.39 10.69
CA LYS A 84 17.95 -14.72 11.21
C LYS A 84 18.01 -14.81 12.73
N THR A 85 19.04 -14.24 13.35
CA THR A 85 19.26 -14.26 14.79
C THR A 85 19.15 -12.88 15.46
N ALA A 86 18.75 -11.84 14.70
CA ALA A 86 18.65 -10.47 15.21
C ALA A 86 17.47 -10.26 16.17
N GLY A 87 16.53 -11.21 16.22
CA GLY A 87 15.29 -11.12 16.98
C GLY A 87 14.21 -10.29 16.31
N TYR A 88 12.95 -10.56 16.65
CA TYR A 88 11.78 -9.91 16.02
C TYR A 88 11.75 -8.40 16.25
N GLY A 89 12.23 -7.91 17.38
CA GLY A 89 12.26 -6.47 17.67
C GLY A 89 13.11 -5.70 16.66
N ASN A 90 14.31 -6.19 16.35
CA ASN A 90 15.22 -5.53 15.39
C ASN A 90 14.71 -5.68 13.95
N PHE A 91 14.21 -6.86 13.60
CA PHE A 91 13.62 -7.08 12.29
C PHE A 91 12.38 -6.18 12.05
N LYS A 92 11.45 -6.09 13.02
CA LYS A 92 10.29 -5.20 12.94
C LYS A 92 10.69 -3.73 12.82
N LYS A 93 11.73 -3.27 13.52
CA LYS A 93 12.26 -1.90 13.38
C LYS A 93 12.74 -1.63 11.94
N TYR A 94 13.45 -2.58 11.34
CA TYR A 94 13.88 -2.48 9.94
C TYR A 94 12.69 -2.36 8.99
N VAL A 95 11.70 -3.26 9.11
CA VAL A 95 10.48 -3.23 8.27
C VAL A 95 9.72 -1.92 8.48
N ALA A 96 9.61 -1.45 9.73
CA ALA A 96 8.95 -0.20 10.08
C ALA A 96 9.64 1.02 9.43
N SER A 97 10.97 1.06 9.48
CA SER A 97 11.75 2.13 8.83
C SER A 97 11.53 2.18 7.33
N LEU A 98 11.61 1.03 6.64
CA LEU A 98 11.35 0.95 5.20
C LEU A 98 9.94 1.41 4.84
N THR A 99 8.96 0.92 5.59
CA THR A 99 7.55 1.20 5.29
C THR A 99 7.21 2.66 5.59
N SER A 100 7.69 3.22 6.71
CA SER A 100 7.48 4.62 7.05
C SER A 100 8.09 5.55 6.02
N GLN A 101 9.31 5.27 5.54
CA GLN A 101 9.94 6.06 4.49
C GLN A 101 9.13 6.01 3.19
N MET A 102 8.71 4.84 2.75
CA MET A 102 7.88 4.69 1.55
C MET A 102 6.56 5.48 1.66
N ILE A 103 5.89 5.43 2.82
CA ILE A 103 4.64 6.17 3.05
C ILE A 103 4.91 7.69 3.03
N SER A 104 5.99 8.15 3.67
CA SER A 104 6.38 9.57 3.65
C SER A 104 6.64 10.07 2.23
N ASP A 105 7.37 9.32 1.42
CA ASP A 105 7.65 9.67 0.02
C ASP A 105 6.37 9.78 -0.83
N ILE A 106 5.40 8.91 -0.57
CA ILE A 106 4.08 8.95 -1.24
C ILE A 106 3.29 10.18 -0.79
N GLN A 107 3.27 10.46 0.52
CA GLN A 107 2.55 11.62 1.08
C GLN A 107 3.16 12.95 0.59
N GLU A 108 4.47 13.04 0.48
CA GLU A 108 5.14 14.23 -0.07
C GLU A 108 4.70 14.48 -1.52
N LYS A 109 4.73 13.45 -2.36
CA LYS A 109 4.26 13.54 -3.76
C LYS A 109 2.79 13.89 -3.85
N TYR A 110 1.95 13.29 -3.01
CA TYR A 110 0.53 13.60 -2.93
C TYR A 110 0.31 15.07 -2.58
N ASN A 111 0.94 15.55 -1.52
CA ASN A 111 0.81 16.94 -1.08
C ASN A 111 1.32 17.94 -2.14
N HIS A 112 2.41 17.60 -2.83
CA HIS A 112 2.92 18.41 -3.93
C HIS A 112 1.89 18.50 -5.09
N ILE A 113 1.26 17.39 -5.46
CA ILE A 113 0.24 17.39 -6.53
C ILE A 113 -0.97 18.23 -6.11
N ILE A 114 -1.45 18.07 -4.87
CA ILE A 114 -2.61 18.82 -4.36
C ILE A 114 -2.32 20.33 -4.32
N SER A 115 -1.15 20.73 -3.83
CA SER A 115 -0.78 22.14 -3.67
C SER A 115 -0.38 22.84 -4.99
N SER A 116 -0.01 22.10 -6.01
CA SER A 116 0.47 22.66 -7.30
C SER A 116 -0.63 23.16 -8.25
N GLY A 117 -1.90 22.94 -7.93
CA GLY A 117 -3.02 23.23 -8.85
C GLY A 117 -3.12 22.27 -10.05
N LYS A 118 -2.16 21.37 -10.22
CA LYS A 118 -2.11 20.40 -11.35
C LYS A 118 -3.33 19.48 -11.39
N LEU A 119 -3.87 19.13 -10.22
CA LEU A 119 -5.08 18.32 -10.14
C LEU A 119 -6.27 19.01 -10.79
N GLU A 120 -6.48 20.30 -10.49
CA GLU A 120 -7.57 21.08 -11.06
C GLU A 120 -7.40 21.27 -12.57
N GLU A 121 -6.19 21.50 -13.04
CA GLU A 121 -5.87 21.58 -14.48
C GLU A 121 -6.29 20.28 -15.21
N ILE A 122 -5.88 19.12 -14.67
CA ILE A 122 -6.21 17.81 -15.25
C ILE A 122 -7.72 17.57 -15.23
N LEU A 123 -8.41 17.89 -14.13
CA LEU A 123 -9.86 17.74 -14.01
C LEU A 123 -10.60 18.64 -14.99
N ASN A 124 -10.18 19.90 -15.14
CA ASN A 124 -10.78 20.84 -16.10
C ASN A 124 -10.59 20.36 -17.54
N LYS A 125 -9.38 19.94 -17.91
CA LYS A 125 -9.10 19.37 -19.24
C LYS A 125 -9.94 18.12 -19.52
N GLY A 126 -10.06 17.22 -18.54
CA GLY A 126 -10.92 16.03 -18.62
C GLY A 126 -12.39 16.37 -18.79
N LYS A 127 -12.88 17.37 -18.06
CA LYS A 127 -14.24 17.90 -18.15
C LYS A 127 -14.54 18.47 -19.55
N GLU A 128 -13.63 19.27 -20.10
CA GLU A 128 -13.77 19.84 -21.44
C GLU A 128 -13.82 18.76 -22.53
N ASN A 129 -12.89 17.79 -22.46
CA ASN A 129 -12.88 16.66 -23.39
C ASN A 129 -14.16 15.82 -23.33
N SER A 130 -14.61 15.50 -22.13
CA SER A 130 -15.85 14.72 -21.92
C SER A 130 -17.09 15.49 -22.41
N ARG A 131 -17.15 16.80 -22.16
CA ARG A 131 -18.23 17.65 -22.65
C ARG A 131 -18.28 17.69 -24.18
N LYS A 132 -17.12 17.82 -24.84
CA LYS A 132 -17.03 17.84 -26.30
C LYS A 132 -17.60 16.53 -26.89
N LEU A 133 -17.13 15.38 -26.40
CA LEU A 133 -17.62 14.09 -26.87
C LEU A 133 -19.12 13.89 -26.61
N ALA A 134 -19.59 14.26 -25.41
CA ALA A 134 -20.99 14.15 -25.07
C ALA A 134 -21.87 15.07 -25.95
N TYR A 135 -21.43 16.29 -26.23
CA TYR A 135 -22.15 17.24 -27.06
C TYR A 135 -22.25 16.76 -28.51
N GLU A 136 -21.13 16.28 -29.10
CA GLU A 136 -21.11 15.72 -30.44
C GLU A 136 -22.10 14.52 -30.55
N LYS A 137 -22.08 13.62 -29.57
CA LYS A 137 -22.97 12.48 -29.55
C LYS A 137 -24.45 12.88 -29.39
N MET A 138 -24.71 13.82 -28.50
CA MET A 138 -26.06 14.34 -28.27
C MET A 138 -26.62 15.02 -29.53
N ASN A 139 -25.82 15.80 -30.24
CA ASN A 139 -26.24 16.41 -31.50
C ASN A 139 -26.56 15.38 -32.58
N GLN A 140 -25.74 14.31 -32.68
CA GLN A 140 -26.03 13.22 -33.61
C GLN A 140 -27.36 12.53 -33.27
N MET A 141 -27.64 12.33 -31.97
CA MET A 141 -28.90 11.72 -31.52
C MET A 141 -30.09 12.64 -31.82
N LYS A 142 -29.99 13.93 -31.48
CA LYS A 142 -31.04 14.92 -31.77
C LYS A 142 -31.40 14.95 -33.25
N LYS A 143 -30.40 15.03 -34.15
CA LYS A 143 -30.63 14.97 -35.59
C LYS A 143 -31.36 13.73 -36.04
N LYS A 144 -31.01 12.56 -35.50
CA LYS A 144 -31.65 11.29 -35.86
C LYS A 144 -33.14 11.20 -35.45
N VAL A 145 -33.54 11.90 -34.37
CA VAL A 145 -34.91 11.92 -33.89
C VAL A 145 -35.68 13.19 -34.32
N GLY A 146 -35.09 14.01 -35.21
CA GLY A 146 -35.75 15.21 -35.72
C GLY A 146 -35.79 16.40 -34.75
N LEU A 147 -34.99 16.41 -33.70
CA LEU A 147 -34.83 17.52 -32.77
C LEU A 147 -33.58 18.33 -33.19
N ASN A 148 -33.77 19.51 -33.72
CA ASN A 148 -32.71 20.46 -34.09
C ASN A 148 -32.40 21.40 -32.92
#